data_40ed697249a8db5f87d4d2fa4ea0c17c
#
_entry.id   40ed697249a8db5f87d4d2fa4ea0c17c
#
_cell.length_a   1.000
_cell.length_b   1.000
_cell.length_c   1.000
_cell.angle_alpha   90.00
_cell.angle_beta   90.00
_cell.angle_gamma   90.00
#
_symmetry.space_group_name_H-M   'P 1'
#
loop_
_entity.id
_entity.type
_entity.pdbx_description
1 polymer ?
#
loop_
_entity_poly.entity_id
_entity_poly.type
_entity_poly.pdbx_seq_one_letter_code
_entity_poly.pdbx_strand_id
1 'polypeptide(L)'
;MIKLGIIGCGNMADSFLDRFHYVNNEFEIVAAVDIDIERAKAIAKTFKGIKTTTRYSEIFNDIDAALIVLPHHLHHEVTLNCINAGKHVLLEKPMAITEPQCIELIQAAESKQKILMIGYVMRYHRLTLAFKEAMDKGKIGNVFQISIWTEQHTQYPEGHWANLAETLGGGQLFSHGCHYIDLLMWFLGKPINGTHLGTNFGTPWLEKEGTSNVSIKFENGSIGYHFGTWGARGTRLGYSFHAHGDKGMLEANFDENKLILHRSGCKPKILYSEFKSIKQTDNELLHFANCIKTGKPPDTDARSSLQSLRVIWKLYESELNNSVADLRGLGLPETGKTLE
;
A
#
# COMPACT_ATOMS: atom_id res chain seq x y z
N MET A 1 18.30 -19.54 -1.07
CA MET A 1 17.05 -18.89 -1.49
C MET A 1 16.05 -18.97 -0.36
N ILE A 2 15.20 -17.95 -0.20
CA ILE A 2 14.11 -17.92 0.80
C ILE A 2 12.93 -18.73 0.25
N LYS A 3 12.48 -19.73 0.99
CA LYS A 3 11.32 -20.55 0.60
C LYS A 3 10.04 -19.75 0.89
N LEU A 4 9.32 -19.40 -0.17
CA LEU A 4 8.13 -18.55 -0.13
C LEU A 4 6.86 -19.38 -0.28
N GLY A 5 5.93 -19.23 0.66
CA GLY A 5 4.54 -19.70 0.53
C GLY A 5 3.62 -18.56 0.12
N ILE A 6 2.73 -18.81 -0.82
CA ILE A 6 1.71 -17.85 -1.25
C ILE A 6 0.39 -18.25 -0.58
N ILE A 7 -0.21 -17.33 0.18
CA ILE A 7 -1.49 -17.53 0.88
C ILE A 7 -2.51 -16.53 0.32
N GLY A 8 -3.47 -17.05 -0.44
CA GLY A 8 -4.37 -16.30 -1.31
C GLY A 8 -3.84 -16.24 -2.75
N CYS A 9 -4.58 -16.87 -3.67
CA CYS A 9 -4.21 -17.04 -5.07
C CYS A 9 -5.18 -16.30 -6.01
N GLY A 10 -5.58 -15.08 -5.61
CA GLY A 10 -6.44 -14.20 -6.40
C GLY A 10 -5.63 -13.24 -7.29
N ASN A 11 -6.34 -12.30 -7.95
CA ASN A 11 -5.78 -11.36 -8.93
C ASN A 11 -4.56 -10.57 -8.44
N MET A 12 -4.47 -10.27 -7.13
CA MET A 12 -3.31 -9.55 -6.62
C MET A 12 -2.08 -10.47 -6.53
N ALA A 13 -2.27 -11.78 -6.24
CA ALA A 13 -1.20 -12.75 -6.31
C ALA A 13 -0.62 -12.84 -7.72
N ASP A 14 -1.48 -12.83 -8.77
CA ASP A 14 -1.03 -12.82 -10.16
C ASP A 14 -0.07 -11.64 -10.44
N SER A 15 -0.36 -10.45 -9.88
CA SER A 15 0.52 -9.28 -10.04
C SER A 15 1.94 -9.49 -9.45
N PHE A 16 2.08 -10.29 -8.39
CA PHE A 16 3.39 -10.69 -7.86
C PHE A 16 4.05 -11.75 -8.74
N LEU A 17 3.28 -12.72 -9.21
CA LEU A 17 3.79 -13.84 -10.00
C LEU A 17 4.26 -13.41 -11.39
N ASP A 18 3.58 -12.48 -12.03
CA ASP A 18 3.98 -11.89 -13.32
C ASP A 18 5.38 -11.27 -13.29
N ARG A 19 5.79 -10.79 -12.10
CA ARG A 19 7.10 -10.16 -11.86
C ARG A 19 8.11 -11.07 -11.18
N PHE A 20 7.71 -12.30 -10.83
CA PHE A 20 8.54 -13.20 -10.02
C PHE A 20 9.87 -13.57 -10.68
N HIS A 21 9.93 -13.60 -12.00
CA HIS A 21 11.16 -13.89 -12.75
C HIS A 21 12.30 -12.88 -12.46
N TYR A 22 12.01 -11.67 -11.98
CA TYR A 22 13.03 -10.70 -11.56
C TYR A 22 13.61 -10.98 -10.17
N VAL A 23 12.96 -11.86 -9.38
CA VAL A 23 13.32 -12.14 -7.99
C VAL A 23 13.60 -13.63 -7.73
N ASN A 24 13.65 -14.45 -8.76
CA ASN A 24 13.86 -15.89 -8.68
C ASN A 24 15.24 -16.30 -8.13
N ASN A 25 16.19 -15.37 -8.03
CA ASN A 25 17.47 -15.57 -7.35
C ASN A 25 17.39 -15.39 -5.83
N GLU A 26 16.31 -14.75 -5.35
CA GLU A 26 16.08 -14.44 -3.94
C GLU A 26 15.10 -15.43 -3.31
N PHE A 27 14.03 -15.77 -4.03
CA PHE A 27 12.93 -16.59 -3.57
C PHE A 27 12.75 -17.85 -4.41
N GLU A 28 12.36 -18.92 -3.74
CA GLU A 28 11.79 -20.12 -4.33
C GLU A 28 10.34 -20.26 -3.85
N ILE A 29 9.37 -20.25 -4.78
CA ILE A 29 7.98 -20.55 -4.43
C ILE A 29 7.89 -22.06 -4.21
N VAL A 30 7.51 -22.47 -2.99
CA VAL A 30 7.41 -23.88 -2.59
C VAL A 30 5.99 -24.32 -2.27
N ALA A 31 5.07 -23.37 -2.05
CA ALA A 31 3.68 -23.67 -1.72
C ALA A 31 2.72 -22.57 -2.20
N ALA A 32 1.51 -22.96 -2.53
CA ALA A 32 0.36 -22.10 -2.82
C ALA A 32 -0.87 -22.58 -2.05
N VAL A 33 -1.57 -21.65 -1.41
CA VAL A 33 -2.73 -21.91 -0.55
C VAL A 33 -3.89 -21.01 -0.94
N ASP A 34 -5.04 -21.59 -1.21
CA ASP A 34 -6.30 -20.85 -1.40
C ASP A 34 -7.47 -21.75 -0.95
N ILE A 35 -8.53 -21.15 -0.43
CA ILE A 35 -9.75 -21.90 -0.07
C ILE A 35 -10.35 -22.61 -1.30
N ASP A 36 -10.18 -22.01 -2.48
CA ASP A 36 -10.42 -22.64 -3.76
C ASP A 36 -9.14 -23.34 -4.25
N ILE A 37 -9.07 -24.64 -4.08
CA ILE A 37 -7.90 -25.44 -4.44
C ILE A 37 -7.51 -25.31 -5.93
N GLU A 38 -8.46 -25.00 -6.82
CA GLU A 38 -8.16 -24.84 -8.25
C GLU A 38 -7.34 -23.57 -8.52
N ARG A 39 -7.51 -22.52 -7.73
CA ARG A 39 -6.65 -21.33 -7.77
C ARG A 39 -5.22 -21.67 -7.34
N ALA A 40 -5.05 -22.40 -6.25
CA ALA A 40 -3.71 -22.84 -5.82
C ALA A 40 -3.04 -23.74 -6.88
N LYS A 41 -3.80 -24.67 -7.48
CA LYS A 41 -3.31 -25.53 -8.58
C LYS A 41 -2.97 -24.72 -9.84
N ALA A 42 -3.66 -23.60 -10.11
CA ALA A 42 -3.33 -22.74 -11.24
C ALA A 42 -1.90 -22.16 -11.11
N ILE A 43 -1.50 -21.74 -9.91
CA ILE A 43 -0.12 -21.30 -9.62
C ILE A 43 0.86 -22.46 -9.82
N ALA A 44 0.52 -23.67 -9.40
CA ALA A 44 1.37 -24.85 -9.55
C ALA A 44 1.61 -25.26 -11.01
N LYS A 45 0.79 -24.81 -11.97
CA LYS A 45 1.06 -25.00 -13.40
C LYS A 45 2.27 -24.20 -13.87
N THR A 46 2.48 -23.03 -13.29
CA THR A 46 3.64 -22.16 -13.60
C THR A 46 4.87 -22.57 -12.79
N PHE A 47 4.68 -22.85 -11.49
CA PHE A 47 5.74 -23.25 -10.57
C PHE A 47 5.63 -24.73 -10.23
N LYS A 48 6.29 -25.56 -11.06
CA LYS A 48 6.19 -27.03 -10.95
C LYS A 48 6.74 -27.57 -9.64
N GLY A 49 6.04 -28.56 -9.07
CA GLY A 49 6.51 -29.28 -7.88
C GLY A 49 6.19 -28.60 -6.56
N ILE A 50 5.47 -27.47 -6.57
CA ILE A 50 5.05 -26.80 -5.34
C ILE A 50 3.87 -27.53 -4.68
N LYS A 51 3.81 -27.44 -3.36
CA LYS A 51 2.68 -27.95 -2.58
C LYS A 51 1.44 -27.08 -2.77
N THR A 52 0.29 -27.68 -2.98
CA THR A 52 -1.00 -26.99 -3.05
C THR A 52 -1.95 -27.51 -1.98
N THR A 53 -2.58 -26.62 -1.22
CA THR A 53 -3.51 -26.97 -0.16
C THR A 53 -4.53 -25.86 0.09
N THR A 54 -5.61 -26.20 0.81
CA THR A 54 -6.61 -25.23 1.26
C THR A 54 -6.34 -24.72 2.69
N ARG A 55 -5.35 -25.27 3.39
CA ARG A 55 -5.03 -24.95 4.79
C ARG A 55 -3.61 -24.41 4.94
N TYR A 56 -3.48 -23.11 5.20
CA TYR A 56 -2.18 -22.45 5.32
C TYR A 56 -1.27 -23.02 6.41
N SER A 57 -1.82 -23.61 7.47
CA SER A 57 -1.01 -24.25 8.53
C SER A 57 -0.21 -25.46 8.04
N GLU A 58 -0.64 -26.10 6.97
CA GLU A 58 0.05 -27.29 6.41
C GLU A 58 1.37 -26.96 5.73
N ILE A 59 1.63 -25.68 5.40
CA ILE A 59 2.86 -25.28 4.72
C ILE A 59 3.92 -24.71 5.68
N PHE A 60 3.61 -24.54 6.96
CA PHE A 60 4.51 -23.86 7.90
C PHE A 60 5.91 -24.51 7.96
N ASN A 61 6.01 -25.83 7.92
CA ASN A 61 7.31 -26.52 7.94
C ASN A 61 8.08 -26.43 6.62
N ASP A 62 7.44 -26.01 5.56
CA ASP A 62 8.01 -26.01 4.20
C ASP A 62 8.55 -24.64 3.80
N ILE A 63 8.12 -23.55 4.49
CA ILE A 63 8.41 -22.15 4.12
C ILE A 63 9.28 -21.42 5.14
N ASP A 64 10.02 -20.41 4.68
CA ASP A 64 10.73 -19.42 5.52
C ASP A 64 9.91 -18.13 5.65
N ALA A 65 9.17 -17.79 4.59
CA ALA A 65 8.37 -16.57 4.51
C ALA A 65 7.02 -16.84 3.83
N ALA A 66 6.02 -16.03 4.17
CA ALA A 66 4.69 -16.02 3.56
C ALA A 66 4.43 -14.69 2.84
N LEU A 67 3.90 -14.77 1.62
CA LEU A 67 3.21 -13.68 0.94
C LEU A 67 1.71 -13.86 1.17
N ILE A 68 1.08 -12.94 1.89
CA ILE A 68 -0.34 -13.01 2.26
C ILE A 68 -1.14 -12.02 1.43
N VAL A 69 -2.07 -12.54 0.62
CA VAL A 69 -2.88 -11.78 -0.34
C VAL A 69 -4.34 -12.22 -0.22
N LEU A 70 -4.98 -11.81 0.86
CA LEU A 70 -6.31 -12.25 1.27
C LEU A 70 -7.31 -11.08 1.35
N PRO A 71 -8.62 -11.34 1.50
CA PRO A 71 -9.58 -10.35 1.99
C PRO A 71 -9.13 -9.71 3.32
N HIS A 72 -9.37 -8.41 3.49
CA HIS A 72 -8.79 -7.63 4.59
C HIS A 72 -9.09 -8.18 5.99
N HIS A 73 -10.33 -8.67 6.23
CA HIS A 73 -10.72 -9.24 7.52
C HIS A 73 -9.94 -10.50 7.92
N LEU A 74 -9.30 -11.18 6.97
CA LEU A 74 -8.46 -12.37 7.21
C LEU A 74 -6.99 -12.03 7.46
N HIS A 75 -6.57 -10.80 7.19
CA HIS A 75 -5.16 -10.39 7.30
C HIS A 75 -4.61 -10.63 8.71
N HIS A 76 -5.33 -10.21 9.74
CA HIS A 76 -4.90 -10.33 11.13
C HIS A 76 -4.66 -11.80 11.53
N GLU A 77 -5.67 -12.65 11.45
CA GLU A 77 -5.59 -14.04 11.90
C GLU A 77 -4.48 -14.81 11.20
N VAL A 78 -4.46 -14.75 9.86
CA VAL A 78 -3.50 -15.52 9.07
C VAL A 78 -2.07 -15.04 9.29
N THR A 79 -1.88 -13.72 9.37
CA THR A 79 -0.56 -13.11 9.63
C THR A 79 -0.05 -13.48 11.02
N LEU A 80 -0.90 -13.37 12.04
CA LEU A 80 -0.54 -13.72 13.41
C LEU A 80 -0.11 -15.20 13.52
N ASN A 81 -0.84 -16.11 12.87
CA ASN A 81 -0.51 -17.53 12.84
C ASN A 81 0.82 -17.81 12.12
N CYS A 82 1.10 -17.12 10.99
CA CYS A 82 2.38 -17.24 10.30
C CYS A 82 3.55 -16.74 11.18
N ILE A 83 3.41 -15.57 11.82
CA ILE A 83 4.42 -15.02 12.71
C ILE A 83 4.67 -15.95 13.91
N ASN A 84 3.60 -16.47 14.55
CA ASN A 84 3.71 -17.40 15.67
C ASN A 84 4.39 -18.72 15.28
N ALA A 85 4.20 -19.16 14.03
CA ALA A 85 4.93 -20.29 13.44
C ALA A 85 6.38 -19.95 13.04
N GLY A 86 6.86 -18.74 13.35
CA GLY A 86 8.24 -18.30 13.11
C GLY A 86 8.52 -17.89 11.66
N LYS A 87 7.52 -17.47 10.91
CA LYS A 87 7.67 -17.07 9.49
C LYS A 87 7.80 -15.56 9.35
N HIS A 88 8.62 -15.12 8.39
CA HIS A 88 8.61 -13.74 7.92
C HIS A 88 7.36 -13.51 7.06
N VAL A 89 6.81 -12.32 7.06
CA VAL A 89 5.55 -12.05 6.33
C VAL A 89 5.66 -10.77 5.50
N LEU A 90 5.33 -10.88 4.21
CA LEU A 90 4.90 -9.77 3.38
C LEU A 90 3.37 -9.85 3.29
N LEU A 91 2.70 -8.88 3.89
CA LEU A 91 1.25 -8.80 3.98
C LEU A 91 0.72 -7.70 3.06
N GLU A 92 -0.22 -8.01 2.18
CA GLU A 92 -0.93 -6.97 1.44
C GLU A 92 -1.63 -5.99 2.39
N LYS A 93 -1.73 -4.76 1.91
CA LYS A 93 -2.41 -3.69 2.66
C LYS A 93 -3.95 -3.82 2.58
N PRO A 94 -4.68 -3.25 3.51
CA PRO A 94 -4.25 -2.65 4.78
C PRO A 94 -3.79 -3.73 5.76
N MET A 95 -2.92 -3.38 6.71
CA MET A 95 -2.34 -4.36 7.66
C MET A 95 -3.41 -5.15 8.41
N ALA A 96 -4.44 -4.49 8.93
CA ALA A 96 -5.63 -5.09 9.54
C ALA A 96 -6.78 -4.09 9.53
N ILE A 97 -8.00 -4.52 9.88
CA ILE A 97 -9.20 -3.68 9.84
C ILE A 97 -9.43 -2.87 11.12
N THR A 98 -8.71 -3.15 12.20
CA THR A 98 -8.80 -2.41 13.47
C THR A 98 -7.42 -2.12 14.05
N GLU A 99 -7.33 -1.04 14.86
CA GLU A 99 -6.08 -0.67 15.53
C GLU A 99 -5.56 -1.73 16.51
N PRO A 100 -6.40 -2.35 17.39
CA PRO A 100 -5.92 -3.44 18.26
C PRO A 100 -5.30 -4.60 17.50
N GLN A 101 -5.88 -5.01 16.36
CA GLN A 101 -5.31 -6.06 15.51
C GLN A 101 -3.94 -5.66 14.97
N CYS A 102 -3.78 -4.41 14.54
CA CYS A 102 -2.48 -3.91 14.08
C CYS A 102 -1.42 -3.95 15.18
N ILE A 103 -1.78 -3.53 16.41
CA ILE A 103 -0.88 -3.55 17.56
C ILE A 103 -0.46 -4.97 17.91
N GLU A 104 -1.39 -5.92 17.88
CA GLU A 104 -1.09 -7.33 18.16
C GLU A 104 -0.11 -7.92 17.14
N LEU A 105 -0.28 -7.63 15.85
CA LEU A 105 0.64 -8.05 14.79
C LEU A 105 2.05 -7.48 14.98
N ILE A 106 2.16 -6.20 15.35
CA ILE A 106 3.44 -5.55 15.63
C ILE A 106 4.14 -6.26 16.80
N GLN A 107 3.43 -6.44 17.93
CA GLN A 107 3.96 -7.10 19.12
C GLN A 107 4.39 -8.55 18.84
N ALA A 108 3.60 -9.28 18.07
CA ALA A 108 3.94 -10.65 17.67
C ALA A 108 5.21 -10.68 16.81
N ALA A 109 5.33 -9.82 15.79
CA ALA A 109 6.48 -9.76 14.92
C ALA A 109 7.76 -9.41 15.68
N GLU A 110 7.69 -8.44 16.59
CA GLU A 110 8.82 -8.04 17.43
C GLU A 110 9.23 -9.13 18.41
N SER A 111 8.28 -9.75 19.13
CA SER A 111 8.56 -10.83 20.08
C SER A 111 9.19 -12.05 19.43
N LYS A 112 8.80 -12.35 18.19
CA LYS A 112 9.35 -13.46 17.39
C LYS A 112 10.56 -13.09 16.56
N GLN A 113 10.98 -11.81 16.56
CA GLN A 113 12.08 -11.27 15.73
C GLN A 113 11.87 -11.60 14.24
N LYS A 114 10.64 -11.41 13.74
CA LYS A 114 10.28 -11.66 12.35
C LYS A 114 10.02 -10.36 11.60
N ILE A 115 10.41 -10.33 10.34
CA ILE A 115 10.07 -9.24 9.46
C ILE A 115 8.58 -9.33 9.15
N LEU A 116 7.85 -8.25 9.45
CA LEU A 116 6.49 -7.99 9.00
C LEU A 116 6.55 -6.73 8.13
N MET A 117 6.44 -6.93 6.83
CA MET A 117 6.42 -5.88 5.82
C MET A 117 5.00 -5.74 5.27
N ILE A 118 4.53 -4.51 5.11
CA ILE A 118 3.19 -4.24 4.57
C ILE A 118 3.28 -3.79 3.12
N GLY A 119 2.43 -4.34 2.27
CA GLY A 119 2.42 -4.24 0.82
C GLY A 119 2.03 -2.86 0.28
N TYR A 120 2.75 -1.80 0.66
CA TYR A 120 2.59 -0.47 0.08
C TYR A 120 3.40 -0.35 -1.21
N VAL A 121 3.01 -1.12 -2.24
CA VAL A 121 3.73 -1.24 -3.52
C VAL A 121 4.07 0.11 -4.17
N MET A 122 3.26 1.16 -3.93
CA MET A 122 3.51 2.50 -4.47
C MET A 122 4.77 3.16 -3.92
N ARG A 123 5.27 2.75 -2.74
CA ARG A 123 6.59 3.18 -2.22
C ARG A 123 7.76 2.66 -3.05
N TYR A 124 7.56 1.52 -3.73
CA TYR A 124 8.58 0.82 -4.51
C TYR A 124 8.44 1.06 -6.02
N HIS A 125 7.40 1.80 -6.44
CA HIS A 125 7.18 2.13 -7.83
C HIS A 125 8.24 3.13 -8.32
N ARG A 126 8.95 2.82 -9.41
CA ARG A 126 10.08 3.64 -9.91
C ARG A 126 9.70 5.09 -10.20
N LEU A 127 8.50 5.32 -10.74
CA LEU A 127 8.02 6.69 -10.97
C LEU A 127 7.79 7.44 -9.65
N THR A 128 7.28 6.77 -8.60
CA THR A 128 7.13 7.36 -7.26
C THR A 128 8.50 7.68 -6.65
N LEU A 129 9.48 6.78 -6.79
CA LEU A 129 10.86 7.00 -6.34
C LEU A 129 11.50 8.17 -7.08
N ALA A 130 11.34 8.26 -8.41
CA ALA A 130 11.84 9.37 -9.20
C ALA A 130 11.18 10.71 -8.82
N PHE A 131 9.88 10.70 -8.51
CA PHE A 131 9.16 11.87 -8.02
C PHE A 131 9.71 12.34 -6.66
N LYS A 132 9.88 11.43 -5.71
CA LYS A 132 10.49 11.72 -4.39
C LYS A 132 11.91 12.25 -4.55
N GLU A 133 12.75 11.57 -5.33
CA GLU A 133 14.14 11.97 -5.58
C GLU A 133 14.22 13.39 -6.19
N ALA A 134 13.34 13.72 -7.14
CA ALA A 134 13.31 15.05 -7.74
C ALA A 134 12.93 16.14 -6.73
N MET A 135 12.01 15.86 -5.81
CA MET A 135 11.70 16.77 -4.69
C MET A 135 12.88 16.91 -3.73
N ASP A 136 13.48 15.81 -3.27
CA ASP A 136 14.61 15.79 -2.35
C ASP A 136 15.84 16.52 -2.90
N LYS A 137 16.06 16.44 -4.22
CA LYS A 137 17.09 17.20 -4.94
C LYS A 137 16.72 18.68 -5.17
N GLY A 138 15.60 19.17 -4.63
CA GLY A 138 15.17 20.56 -4.73
C GLY A 138 14.85 21.02 -6.16
N LYS A 139 14.43 20.09 -7.06
CA LYS A 139 14.13 20.45 -8.46
C LYS A 139 13.04 21.49 -8.61
N ILE A 140 12.13 21.57 -7.64
CA ILE A 140 11.03 22.55 -7.60
C ILE A 140 11.10 23.50 -6.39
N GLY A 141 12.23 23.52 -5.67
CA GLY A 141 12.41 24.31 -4.46
C GLY A 141 11.63 23.77 -3.27
N ASN A 142 11.10 24.65 -2.41
CA ASN A 142 10.32 24.28 -1.24
C ASN A 142 8.91 23.86 -1.66
N VAL A 143 8.56 22.60 -1.37
CA VAL A 143 7.24 22.07 -1.69
C VAL A 143 6.21 22.61 -0.69
N PHE A 144 5.13 23.20 -1.18
CA PHE A 144 4.05 23.73 -0.36
C PHE A 144 2.72 22.97 -0.56
N GLN A 145 2.59 22.17 -1.62
CA GLN A 145 1.36 21.40 -1.88
C GLN A 145 1.68 20.13 -2.69
N ILE A 146 1.07 19.00 -2.31
CA ILE A 146 1.02 17.77 -3.12
C ILE A 146 -0.43 17.35 -3.27
N SER A 147 -0.86 17.07 -4.50
CA SER A 147 -2.14 16.40 -4.79
C SER A 147 -1.91 15.05 -5.47
N ILE A 148 -2.66 14.07 -5.01
CA ILE A 148 -2.68 12.70 -5.53
C ILE A 148 -4.09 12.39 -6.02
N TRP A 149 -4.20 11.98 -7.29
CA TRP A 149 -5.45 11.62 -7.94
C TRP A 149 -5.44 10.13 -8.25
N THR A 150 -6.55 9.44 -7.94
CA THR A 150 -6.72 8.01 -8.23
C THR A 150 -8.14 7.76 -8.68
N GLU A 151 -8.32 7.80 -10.00
CA GLU A 151 -9.61 7.71 -10.67
C GLU A 151 -9.73 6.36 -11.37
N GLN A 152 -10.60 5.50 -10.88
CA GLN A 152 -10.86 4.21 -11.51
C GLN A 152 -12.34 3.80 -11.39
N HIS A 153 -12.79 2.92 -12.29
CA HIS A 153 -14.04 2.21 -12.12
C HIS A 153 -13.79 0.84 -11.54
N THR A 154 -14.32 0.60 -10.34
CA THR A 154 -14.19 -0.70 -9.66
C THR A 154 -15.56 -1.14 -9.16
N GLN A 155 -16.04 -2.26 -9.66
CA GLN A 155 -17.29 -2.86 -9.25
C GLN A 155 -17.10 -4.36 -9.07
N TYR A 156 -17.48 -4.86 -7.92
CA TYR A 156 -17.47 -6.28 -7.62
C TYR A 156 -18.88 -6.86 -7.66
N PRO A 157 -19.05 -8.17 -7.90
CA PRO A 157 -20.35 -8.82 -7.83
C PRO A 157 -21.02 -8.63 -6.47
N GLU A 158 -22.33 -8.76 -6.43
CA GLU A 158 -23.10 -8.75 -5.18
C GLU A 158 -22.58 -9.84 -4.23
N GLY A 159 -22.54 -9.52 -2.93
CA GLY A 159 -21.98 -10.40 -1.89
C GLY A 159 -20.46 -10.54 -1.87
N HIS A 160 -19.74 -9.87 -2.77
CA HIS A 160 -18.28 -9.87 -2.70
C HIS A 160 -17.78 -9.12 -1.44
N TRP A 161 -16.78 -9.67 -0.78
CA TRP A 161 -16.23 -9.16 0.49
C TRP A 161 -15.84 -7.66 0.42
N ALA A 162 -15.39 -7.19 -0.74
CA ALA A 162 -14.97 -5.79 -0.92
C ALA A 162 -16.15 -4.79 -1.00
N ASN A 163 -17.41 -5.27 -1.05
CA ASN A 163 -18.59 -4.42 -1.00
C ASN A 163 -19.07 -4.18 0.43
N LEU A 164 -18.66 -5.00 1.39
CA LEU A 164 -19.18 -5.03 2.76
C LEU A 164 -18.24 -4.30 3.72
N ALA A 165 -18.79 -3.43 4.56
CA ALA A 165 -18.04 -2.64 5.54
C ALA A 165 -17.28 -3.53 6.56
N GLU A 166 -17.90 -4.60 7.01
CA GLU A 166 -17.35 -5.52 8.00
C GLU A 166 -16.07 -6.22 7.51
N THR A 167 -16.04 -6.62 6.25
CA THR A 167 -14.92 -7.39 5.69
C THR A 167 -13.88 -6.52 5.00
N LEU A 168 -14.28 -5.34 4.48
CA LEU A 168 -13.37 -4.36 3.89
C LEU A 168 -12.67 -3.51 4.97
N GLY A 169 -13.35 -3.21 6.10
CA GLY A 169 -12.84 -2.40 7.21
C GLY A 169 -13.05 -0.89 7.06
N GLY A 170 -13.54 -0.44 5.90
CA GLY A 170 -13.80 0.95 5.56
C GLY A 170 -14.27 1.06 4.11
N GLY A 171 -14.07 2.20 3.47
CA GLY A 171 -14.38 2.42 2.06
C GLY A 171 -13.14 2.52 1.17
N GLN A 172 -13.23 3.33 0.13
CA GLN A 172 -12.16 3.58 -0.82
C GLN A 172 -10.91 4.15 -0.14
N LEU A 173 -11.09 5.09 0.81
CA LEU A 173 -9.96 5.68 1.54
C LEU A 173 -9.18 4.63 2.32
N PHE A 174 -9.86 3.75 3.05
CA PHE A 174 -9.24 2.71 3.85
C PHE A 174 -8.58 1.63 2.99
N SER A 175 -9.30 1.14 1.97
CA SER A 175 -8.84 0.02 1.15
C SER A 175 -7.78 0.40 0.13
N HIS A 176 -7.97 1.52 -0.58
CA HIS A 176 -7.08 1.97 -1.66
C HIS A 176 -6.33 3.25 -1.28
N GLY A 177 -7.02 4.19 -0.67
CA GLY A 177 -6.45 5.47 -0.26
C GLY A 177 -5.33 5.34 0.77
N CYS A 178 -5.24 4.22 1.51
CA CYS A 178 -4.16 3.98 2.47
C CYS A 178 -2.77 4.07 1.83
N HIS A 179 -2.59 3.67 0.58
CA HIS A 179 -1.34 3.89 -0.16
C HIS A 179 -0.96 5.36 -0.24
N TYR A 180 -1.94 6.22 -0.44
CA TYR A 180 -1.71 7.64 -0.75
C TYR A 180 -1.65 8.50 0.50
N ILE A 181 -2.32 8.11 1.57
CA ILE A 181 -2.11 8.72 2.89
C ILE A 181 -0.69 8.41 3.38
N ASP A 182 -0.23 7.18 3.21
CA ASP A 182 1.14 6.78 3.49
C ASP A 182 2.16 7.59 2.66
N LEU A 183 1.93 7.75 1.35
CA LEU A 183 2.79 8.55 0.48
C LEU A 183 2.79 10.03 0.86
N LEU A 184 1.63 10.63 1.19
CA LEU A 184 1.59 12.04 1.65
C LEU A 184 2.44 12.24 2.90
N MET A 185 2.36 11.31 3.88
CA MET A 185 3.20 11.36 5.07
C MET A 185 4.68 11.16 4.75
N TRP A 186 5.00 10.28 3.80
CA TRP A 186 6.38 10.07 3.37
C TRP A 186 6.98 11.27 2.63
N PHE A 187 6.16 11.98 1.85
CA PHE A 187 6.60 13.16 1.09
C PHE A 187 6.68 14.43 1.94
N LEU A 188 5.72 14.63 2.84
CA LEU A 188 5.51 15.91 3.54
C LEU A 188 5.81 15.86 5.04
N GLY A 189 6.01 14.67 5.61
CA GLY A 189 6.37 14.50 7.01
C GLY A 189 5.18 14.34 7.95
N LYS A 190 5.21 15.01 9.10
CA LYS A 190 4.24 14.84 10.18
C LYS A 190 2.97 15.67 9.94
N PRO A 191 1.77 15.03 9.96
CA PRO A 191 0.51 15.73 9.81
C PRO A 191 0.13 16.49 11.10
N ILE A 192 -0.60 17.61 10.96
CA ILE A 192 -1.15 18.38 12.09
C ILE A 192 -2.65 18.18 12.21
N ASN A 193 -3.37 18.40 11.11
CA ASN A 193 -4.82 18.28 11.04
C ASN A 193 -5.27 17.92 9.62
N GLY A 194 -6.52 17.47 9.50
CA GLY A 194 -7.06 17.12 8.21
C GLY A 194 -8.58 16.98 8.21
N THR A 195 -9.12 16.86 7.00
CA THR A 195 -10.54 16.65 6.76
C THR A 195 -10.73 15.51 5.75
N HIS A 196 -11.83 14.80 5.89
CA HIS A 196 -12.31 13.81 4.94
C HIS A 196 -13.77 14.10 4.59
N LEU A 197 -14.13 13.89 3.34
CA LEU A 197 -15.51 13.85 2.86
C LEU A 197 -15.64 12.65 1.93
N GLY A 198 -16.46 11.70 2.33
CA GLY A 198 -16.72 10.47 1.60
C GLY A 198 -18.17 10.40 1.08
N THR A 199 -18.37 9.70 -0.04
CA THR A 199 -19.70 9.37 -0.57
C THR A 199 -19.71 8.06 -1.33
N ASN A 200 -20.80 7.32 -1.26
CA ASN A 200 -21.05 6.15 -2.10
C ASN A 200 -22.07 6.43 -3.23
N PHE A 201 -22.46 7.69 -3.44
CA PHE A 201 -23.44 8.07 -4.45
C PHE A 201 -23.10 7.55 -5.86
N GLY A 202 -21.80 7.60 -6.24
CA GLY A 202 -21.33 7.06 -7.52
C GLY A 202 -21.05 5.55 -7.51
N THR A 203 -21.16 4.89 -6.35
CA THR A 203 -20.81 3.48 -6.11
C THR A 203 -21.84 2.80 -5.21
N PRO A 204 -23.13 2.72 -5.62
CA PRO A 204 -24.23 2.26 -4.76
C PRO A 204 -24.12 0.77 -4.37
N TRP A 205 -23.21 0.02 -4.95
CA TRP A 205 -22.90 -1.37 -4.58
C TRP A 205 -22.02 -1.48 -3.34
N LEU A 206 -21.43 -0.37 -2.85
CA LEU A 206 -20.60 -0.35 -1.65
C LEU A 206 -21.40 0.12 -0.43
N GLU A 207 -21.18 -0.50 0.72
CA GLU A 207 -21.76 -0.06 1.99
C GLU A 207 -21.07 1.20 2.55
N LYS A 208 -19.78 1.43 2.20
CA LYS A 208 -19.01 2.60 2.58
C LYS A 208 -18.69 3.47 1.36
N GLU A 209 -18.00 4.57 1.59
CA GLU A 209 -17.65 5.50 0.50
C GLU A 209 -16.81 4.82 -0.58
N GLY A 210 -17.19 5.03 -1.83
CA GLY A 210 -16.39 4.68 -3.00
C GLY A 210 -15.70 5.88 -3.63
N THR A 211 -16.00 7.09 -3.14
CA THR A 211 -15.32 8.33 -3.50
C THR A 211 -14.94 9.07 -2.24
N SER A 212 -13.70 9.54 -2.17
CA SER A 212 -13.06 10.11 -1.00
C SER A 212 -12.24 11.35 -1.35
N ASN A 213 -12.42 12.42 -0.58
CA ASN A 213 -11.64 13.65 -0.60
C ASN A 213 -10.94 13.83 0.74
N VAL A 214 -9.63 13.96 0.72
CA VAL A 214 -8.81 14.20 1.92
C VAL A 214 -7.97 15.44 1.73
N SER A 215 -7.93 16.32 2.74
CA SER A 215 -6.96 17.41 2.83
C SER A 215 -6.24 17.33 4.19
N ILE A 216 -4.91 17.38 4.17
CA ILE A 216 -4.07 17.27 5.37
C ILE A 216 -3.07 18.44 5.38
N LYS A 217 -2.96 19.12 6.51
CA LYS A 217 -1.89 20.10 6.78
C LYS A 217 -0.75 19.43 7.54
N PHE A 218 0.48 19.75 7.16
CA PHE A 218 1.70 19.20 7.72
C PHE A 218 2.49 20.25 8.55
N GLU A 219 3.37 19.78 9.45
CA GLU A 219 4.16 20.66 10.35
C GLU A 219 5.02 21.68 9.60
N ASN A 220 5.52 21.31 8.42
CA ASN A 220 6.30 22.20 7.56
C ASN A 220 5.45 23.28 6.84
N GLY A 221 4.15 23.35 7.13
CA GLY A 221 3.20 24.29 6.53
C GLY A 221 2.60 23.85 5.18
N SER A 222 3.06 22.75 4.61
CA SER A 222 2.54 22.23 3.33
C SER A 222 1.15 21.59 3.49
N ILE A 223 0.47 21.42 2.35
CA ILE A 223 -0.85 20.79 2.25
C ILE A 223 -0.74 19.55 1.35
N GLY A 224 -1.22 18.42 1.86
CA GLY A 224 -1.45 17.20 1.09
C GLY A 224 -2.92 17.05 0.74
N TYR A 225 -3.20 16.62 -0.48
CA TYR A 225 -4.55 16.35 -0.96
C TYR A 225 -4.61 14.97 -1.62
N HIS A 226 -5.63 14.20 -1.32
CA HIS A 226 -5.93 12.95 -2.03
C HIS A 226 -7.39 12.94 -2.47
N PHE A 227 -7.60 12.75 -3.76
CA PHE A 227 -8.87 12.38 -4.36
C PHE A 227 -8.80 10.94 -4.85
N GLY A 228 -9.70 10.11 -4.35
CA GLY A 228 -9.82 8.73 -4.78
C GLY A 228 -11.26 8.36 -5.12
N THR A 229 -11.48 7.68 -6.23
CA THR A 229 -12.82 7.19 -6.60
C THR A 229 -12.77 5.83 -7.27
N TRP A 230 -13.71 4.96 -6.91
CA TRP A 230 -14.03 3.71 -7.60
C TRP A 230 -15.25 3.87 -8.53
N GLY A 231 -15.81 5.07 -8.57
CA GLY A 231 -16.99 5.40 -9.36
C GLY A 231 -16.73 6.12 -10.69
N ALA A 232 -15.47 6.25 -11.13
CA ALA A 232 -15.14 6.97 -12.35
C ALA A 232 -15.79 6.34 -13.60
N ARG A 233 -16.47 7.15 -14.40
CA ARG A 233 -17.05 6.76 -15.71
C ARG A 233 -16.26 7.35 -16.87
N GLY A 234 -15.19 8.07 -16.57
CA GLY A 234 -14.18 8.64 -17.44
C GLY A 234 -13.12 9.29 -16.57
N THR A 235 -11.88 9.33 -17.05
CA THR A 235 -10.75 9.89 -16.30
C THR A 235 -10.00 10.88 -17.15
N ARG A 236 -9.38 11.87 -16.52
CA ARG A 236 -8.42 12.76 -17.18
C ARG A 236 -7.07 12.74 -16.46
N LEU A 237 -7.12 12.70 -15.13
CA LEU A 237 -5.91 12.64 -14.31
C LEU A 237 -5.52 11.20 -13.99
N GLY A 238 -6.48 10.27 -14.07
CA GLY A 238 -6.26 8.84 -13.85
C GLY A 238 -5.52 8.59 -12.54
N TYR A 239 -4.29 8.11 -12.65
CA TYR A 239 -3.35 8.02 -11.56
C TYR A 239 -2.25 9.06 -11.76
N SER A 240 -2.28 10.14 -10.97
CA SER A 240 -1.27 11.21 -11.09
C SER A 240 -0.96 11.86 -9.74
N PHE A 241 0.32 12.27 -9.59
CA PHE A 241 0.80 13.05 -8.46
C PHE A 241 1.32 14.38 -8.95
N HIS A 242 0.91 15.46 -8.30
CA HIS A 242 1.34 16.82 -8.61
C HIS A 242 1.96 17.43 -7.37
N ALA A 243 3.22 17.88 -7.42
CA ALA A 243 3.88 18.62 -6.36
C ALA A 243 4.19 20.04 -6.81
N HIS A 244 3.67 21.03 -6.09
CA HIS A 244 3.95 22.43 -6.31
C HIS A 244 5.00 22.92 -5.32
N GLY A 245 6.05 23.53 -5.85
CA GLY A 245 7.10 24.19 -5.10
C GLY A 245 7.32 25.63 -5.59
N ASP A 246 8.12 26.39 -4.88
CA ASP A 246 8.40 27.81 -5.15
C ASP A 246 9.23 28.04 -6.43
N LYS A 247 9.78 26.98 -7.06
CA LYS A 247 10.58 27.02 -8.30
C LYS A 247 10.02 26.19 -9.44
N GLY A 248 8.80 25.66 -9.30
CA GLY A 248 8.15 24.87 -10.34
C GLY A 248 7.20 23.81 -9.80
N MET A 249 6.78 22.93 -10.68
CA MET A 249 5.85 21.83 -10.39
C MET A 249 6.40 20.53 -10.98
N LEU A 250 6.22 19.42 -10.23
CA LEU A 250 6.41 18.07 -10.74
C LEU A 250 5.05 17.41 -10.98
N GLU A 251 4.93 16.74 -12.11
CA GLU A 251 3.79 15.90 -12.48
C GLU A 251 4.30 14.47 -12.71
N ALA A 252 3.84 13.52 -11.88
CA ALA A 252 4.00 12.09 -12.14
C ALA A 252 2.70 11.55 -12.73
N ASN A 253 2.70 11.25 -14.02
CA ASN A 253 1.59 10.68 -14.75
C ASN A 253 1.81 9.17 -14.89
N PHE A 254 1.05 8.37 -14.16
CA PHE A 254 1.21 6.91 -14.13
C PHE A 254 0.62 6.23 -15.36
N ASP A 255 -0.38 6.82 -16.02
CA ASP A 255 -0.95 6.27 -17.25
C ASP A 255 0.06 6.37 -18.42
N GLU A 256 0.84 7.44 -18.47
CA GLU A 256 1.92 7.62 -19.44
C GLU A 256 3.29 7.17 -18.92
N ASN A 257 3.39 6.83 -17.64
CA ASN A 257 4.62 6.48 -16.93
C ASN A 257 5.75 7.51 -17.10
N LYS A 258 5.41 8.78 -16.84
CA LYS A 258 6.31 9.93 -17.01
C LYS A 258 6.37 10.80 -15.78
N LEU A 259 7.57 11.30 -15.46
CA LEU A 259 7.80 12.41 -14.55
C LEU A 259 8.13 13.66 -15.35
N ILE A 260 7.34 14.70 -15.19
CA ILE A 260 7.45 15.93 -15.94
C ILE A 260 7.72 17.09 -14.98
N LEU A 261 8.71 17.92 -15.31
CA LEU A 261 9.01 19.18 -14.62
C LEU A 261 8.42 20.33 -15.42
N HIS A 262 7.55 21.11 -14.77
CA HIS A 262 6.97 22.34 -15.30
C HIS A 262 7.58 23.55 -14.60
N ARG A 263 7.94 24.58 -15.37
CA ARG A 263 8.41 25.89 -14.86
C ARG A 263 7.79 27.02 -15.65
N SER A 264 7.48 28.11 -14.97
CA SER A 264 6.94 29.30 -15.61
C SER A 264 7.89 29.79 -16.74
N GLY A 265 7.34 30.07 -17.90
CA GLY A 265 8.11 30.55 -19.09
C GLY A 265 8.96 29.47 -19.78
N CYS A 266 8.94 28.22 -19.32
CA CYS A 266 9.71 27.13 -19.92
C CYS A 266 8.80 26.07 -20.54
N LYS A 267 9.30 25.34 -21.55
CA LYS A 267 8.64 24.12 -22.03
C LYS A 267 8.73 23.02 -20.96
N PRO A 268 7.70 22.17 -20.79
CA PRO A 268 7.77 21.01 -19.91
C PRO A 268 8.97 20.13 -20.24
N LYS A 269 9.65 19.63 -19.19
CA LYS A 269 10.81 18.76 -19.33
C LYS A 269 10.52 17.38 -18.70
N ILE A 270 10.63 16.32 -19.49
CA ILE A 270 10.56 14.94 -19.00
C ILE A 270 11.84 14.65 -18.21
N LEU A 271 11.70 14.28 -16.94
CA LEU A 271 12.80 13.87 -16.06
C LEU A 271 12.98 12.36 -16.02
N TYR A 272 11.89 11.62 -16.20
CA TYR A 272 11.86 10.16 -16.20
C TYR A 272 10.75 9.68 -17.14
N SER A 273 10.98 8.56 -17.83
CA SER A 273 9.97 7.87 -18.64
C SER A 273 10.36 6.42 -18.82
N GLU A 274 9.39 5.52 -18.66
CA GLU A 274 9.50 4.09 -19.01
C GLU A 274 8.36 3.67 -19.93
N PHE A 275 8.57 2.60 -20.72
CA PHE A 275 7.65 2.19 -21.78
C PHE A 275 6.31 1.61 -21.26
N LYS A 276 6.24 1.08 -20.04
CA LYS A 276 4.99 0.56 -19.44
C LYS A 276 4.93 0.83 -17.96
N SER A 277 3.78 1.34 -17.51
CA SER A 277 3.40 1.31 -16.09
C SER A 277 2.81 -0.06 -15.76
N ILE A 278 3.50 -0.82 -14.93
CA ILE A 278 3.02 -2.08 -14.37
C ILE A 278 3.28 -2.00 -12.87
N LYS A 279 2.42 -2.62 -12.03
CA LYS A 279 2.73 -2.77 -10.61
C LYS A 279 4.10 -3.39 -10.43
N GLN A 280 5.00 -2.68 -9.75
CA GLN A 280 6.42 -3.10 -9.62
C GLN A 280 6.62 -3.88 -8.31
N THR A 281 5.91 -4.99 -8.19
CA THR A 281 5.95 -5.90 -7.04
C THR A 281 7.31 -6.61 -6.89
N ASP A 282 8.11 -6.66 -7.94
CA ASP A 282 9.49 -7.15 -7.91
C ASP A 282 10.39 -6.31 -6.98
N ASN A 283 10.31 -4.97 -7.06
CA ASN A 283 11.08 -4.09 -6.17
C ASN A 283 10.69 -4.28 -4.70
N GLU A 284 9.42 -4.47 -4.44
CA GLU A 284 8.88 -4.74 -3.11
C GLU A 284 9.37 -6.09 -2.57
N LEU A 285 9.32 -7.15 -3.38
CA LEU A 285 9.86 -8.47 -3.02
C LEU A 285 11.37 -8.43 -2.80
N LEU A 286 12.14 -7.72 -3.64
CA LEU A 286 13.58 -7.55 -3.46
C LEU A 286 13.91 -6.86 -2.13
N HIS A 287 13.15 -5.82 -1.77
CA HIS A 287 13.31 -5.17 -0.47
C HIS A 287 12.99 -6.12 0.69
N PHE A 288 11.91 -6.90 0.59
CA PHE A 288 11.55 -7.90 1.59
C PHE A 288 12.64 -8.95 1.78
N ALA A 289 13.19 -9.48 0.68
CA ALA A 289 14.31 -10.43 0.73
C ALA A 289 15.54 -9.83 1.44
N ASN A 290 15.87 -8.58 1.12
CA ASN A 290 16.97 -7.87 1.76
C ASN A 290 16.75 -7.67 3.27
N CYS A 291 15.53 -7.33 3.68
CA CYS A 291 15.18 -7.19 5.09
C CYS A 291 15.33 -8.53 5.84
N ILE A 292 14.87 -9.64 5.26
CA ILE A 292 15.05 -10.97 5.85
C ILE A 292 16.54 -11.31 6.03
N LYS A 293 17.36 -11.08 5.00
CA LYS A 293 18.81 -11.41 5.02
C LYS A 293 19.62 -10.56 5.98
N THR A 294 19.25 -9.29 6.13
CA THR A 294 20.01 -8.32 6.93
C THR A 294 19.46 -8.12 8.34
N GLY A 295 18.24 -8.56 8.62
CA GLY A 295 17.52 -8.26 9.86
C GLY A 295 17.07 -6.79 9.99
N LYS A 296 17.26 -5.96 8.97
CA LYS A 296 16.85 -4.56 9.00
C LYS A 296 15.32 -4.42 8.80
N PRO A 297 14.69 -3.47 9.50
CA PRO A 297 13.25 -3.22 9.30
C PRO A 297 12.97 -2.76 7.86
N PRO A 298 11.82 -3.13 7.28
CA PRO A 298 11.42 -2.64 5.96
C PRO A 298 11.01 -1.17 6.00
N ASP A 299 11.12 -0.48 4.87
CA ASP A 299 10.67 0.91 4.70
C ASP A 299 9.15 1.06 4.87
N THR A 300 8.41 -0.02 4.66
CA THR A 300 6.97 -0.13 4.90
C THR A 300 6.70 -1.12 6.03
N ASP A 301 7.33 -0.90 7.17
CA ASP A 301 7.14 -1.72 8.36
C ASP A 301 5.73 -1.58 8.95
N ALA A 302 5.38 -2.50 9.85
CA ALA A 302 4.07 -2.51 10.47
C ALA A 302 3.79 -1.26 11.33
N ARG A 303 4.82 -0.65 11.95
CA ARG A 303 4.66 0.59 12.74
C ARG A 303 4.32 1.78 11.85
N SER A 304 5.00 1.93 10.71
CA SER A 304 4.70 2.93 9.70
C SER A 304 3.27 2.78 9.17
N SER A 305 2.87 1.54 8.86
CA SER A 305 1.52 1.23 8.41
C SER A 305 0.45 1.63 9.45
N LEU A 306 0.69 1.33 10.73
CA LEU A 306 -0.22 1.71 11.79
C LEU A 306 -0.42 3.24 11.85
N GLN A 307 0.65 4.04 11.69
CA GLN A 307 0.53 5.50 11.68
C GLN A 307 -0.37 6.00 10.55
N SER A 308 -0.20 5.45 9.36
CA SER A 308 -1.03 5.80 8.19
C SER A 308 -2.50 5.41 8.40
N LEU A 309 -2.77 4.25 8.99
CA LEU A 309 -4.12 3.81 9.32
C LEU A 309 -4.76 4.65 10.43
N ARG A 310 -4.00 5.07 11.45
CA ARG A 310 -4.45 6.00 12.50
C ARG A 310 -4.92 7.33 11.92
N VAL A 311 -4.19 7.86 10.93
CA VAL A 311 -4.63 9.08 10.21
C VAL A 311 -5.99 8.83 9.56
N ILE A 312 -6.19 7.71 8.88
CA ILE A 312 -7.46 7.38 8.21
C ILE A 312 -8.60 7.23 9.22
N TRP A 313 -8.41 6.50 10.32
CA TRP A 313 -9.45 6.34 11.35
C TRP A 313 -9.82 7.67 11.99
N LYS A 314 -8.85 8.55 12.30
CA LYS A 314 -9.13 9.91 12.82
C LYS A 314 -9.88 10.79 11.80
N LEU A 315 -9.57 10.64 10.50
CA LEU A 315 -10.31 11.33 9.44
C LEU A 315 -11.76 10.86 9.36
N TYR A 316 -12.02 9.56 9.42
CA TYR A 316 -13.38 9.02 9.48
C TYR A 316 -14.15 9.47 10.73
N GLU A 317 -13.51 9.42 11.90
CA GLU A 317 -14.11 9.91 13.16
C GLU A 317 -14.47 11.38 13.06
N SER A 318 -13.60 12.21 12.51
CA SER A 318 -13.85 13.66 12.39
C SER A 318 -14.97 13.97 11.40
N GLU A 319 -15.11 13.21 10.31
CA GLU A 319 -16.22 13.35 9.37
C GLU A 319 -17.56 13.05 10.07
N LEU A 320 -17.65 11.94 10.82
CA LEU A 320 -18.85 11.59 11.58
C LEU A 320 -19.25 12.68 12.61
N ASN A 321 -18.25 13.37 13.17
CA ASN A 321 -18.44 14.42 14.17
C ASN A 321 -18.54 15.84 13.57
N ASN A 322 -18.56 15.97 12.22
CA ASN A 322 -18.53 17.25 11.50
C ASN A 322 -17.40 18.18 12.01
N SER A 323 -16.21 17.65 12.22
CA SER A 323 -15.06 18.33 12.80
C SER A 323 -13.80 18.18 11.93
N VAL A 324 -12.75 18.88 12.31
CA VAL A 324 -11.40 18.71 11.75
C VAL A 324 -10.64 17.71 12.60
N ALA A 325 -10.03 16.70 11.98
CA ALA A 325 -9.22 15.71 12.68
C ALA A 325 -7.96 16.37 13.28
N ASP A 326 -7.68 16.10 14.54
CA ASP A 326 -6.36 16.37 15.14
C ASP A 326 -5.43 15.19 14.84
N LEU A 327 -4.40 15.43 14.03
CA LEU A 327 -3.44 14.44 13.59
C LEU A 327 -2.05 14.59 14.23
N ARG A 328 -1.91 15.53 15.18
CA ARG A 328 -0.65 15.75 15.90
C ARG A 328 -0.22 14.49 16.65
N GLY A 329 1.08 14.26 16.70
CA GLY A 329 1.67 13.06 17.27
C GLY A 329 1.67 11.84 16.34
N LEU A 330 1.03 11.94 15.17
CA LEU A 330 1.13 10.94 14.12
C LEU A 330 2.27 11.31 13.17
N GLY A 331 2.88 10.30 12.55
CA GLY A 331 3.98 10.49 11.60
C GLY A 331 4.66 9.16 11.35
N LEU A 332 5.30 9.04 10.20
CA LEU A 332 6.11 7.86 9.93
C LEU A 332 7.34 7.90 10.85
N PRO A 333 7.74 6.78 11.46
CA PRO A 333 8.96 6.72 12.23
C PRO A 333 10.17 7.11 11.36
N GLU A 334 11.12 7.82 11.94
CA GLU A 334 12.41 8.00 11.28
C GLU A 334 13.06 6.61 11.14
N THR A 335 13.47 6.26 9.92
CA THR A 335 14.09 4.95 9.64
C THR A 335 15.22 4.69 10.62
N GLY A 336 15.08 3.64 11.43
CA GLY A 336 16.08 3.23 12.44
C GLY A 336 15.85 3.75 13.87
N LYS A 337 14.80 4.50 14.17
CA LYS A 337 14.42 4.87 15.55
C LYS A 337 13.16 4.12 15.99
N THR A 338 13.22 3.50 17.16
CA THR A 338 12.03 2.98 17.85
C THR A 338 11.15 4.15 18.28
N LEU A 339 9.85 4.08 17.99
CA LEU A 339 8.87 4.97 18.61
C LEU A 339 8.81 4.64 20.11
N GLU A 340 9.02 5.62 20.98
CA GLU A 340 8.76 5.53 22.41
C GLU A 340 7.26 5.42 22.69
#